data_e863b6662b78428e4e63300615e744dc
#
_entry.id   e863b6662b78428e4e63300615e744dc
#
_cell.length_a   1.000
_cell.length_b   1.000
_cell.length_c   1.000
_cell.angle_alpha   90.00
_cell.angle_beta   90.00
_cell.angle_gamma   90.00
#
_symmetry.space_group_name_H-M   'P 1'
#
loop_
_entity.id
_entity.type
_entity.pdbx_description
1 polymer ?
#
loop_
_entity_poly.entity_id
_entity_poly.type
_entity_poly.pdbx_seq_one_letter_code
_entity_poly.pdbx_strand_id
1 'polypeptide(L)'
;MAEGIRKTKEIGFDAYDVFEDPLTMGAGEQRLIRETCAQVGLPVRSAVCIALGLVDFVPAVRTFTLDRCKAYIDQQAYLGGRNVVFVAGEYYCDLQVFSAEQIFGLVVENVRELAEHAATKGIEVAIELEPFENCIASDVHSLARLIRAVDHPAVKANADVSHLQLSGASFDDVAVLAGMIGHVHVSDCDGKVHGDMPPGRGVTPIREYLQAILATGFTGTVSVELERTPEPARMVELVEEAYRETARILAELGAREAATWQPVPST
;
A
#
# COMPACT_ATOMS: atom_id res chain seq x y z
N MET A 1 14.52 -6.74 -12.82
CA MET A 1 13.95 -5.38 -12.59
C MET A 1 13.52 -4.71 -13.90
N ALA A 2 14.39 -4.17 -14.76
CA ALA A 2 13.97 -3.47 -16.00
C ALA A 2 13.06 -4.27 -16.94
N GLU A 3 13.29 -5.59 -17.06
CA GLU A 3 12.44 -6.48 -17.85
C GLU A 3 11.03 -6.59 -17.24
N GLY A 4 10.94 -6.72 -15.91
CA GLY A 4 9.64 -6.75 -15.21
C GLY A 4 8.85 -5.46 -15.44
N ILE A 5 9.48 -4.28 -15.33
CA ILE A 5 8.83 -3.00 -15.58
C ILE A 5 8.28 -2.93 -17.02
N ARG A 6 9.09 -3.36 -18.03
CA ARG A 6 8.62 -3.41 -19.41
C ARG A 6 7.44 -4.37 -19.58
N LYS A 7 7.51 -5.56 -18.92
CA LYS A 7 6.45 -6.53 -18.98
C LYS A 7 5.15 -6.02 -18.32
N THR A 8 5.26 -5.31 -17.19
CA THR A 8 4.11 -4.65 -16.56
C THR A 8 3.44 -3.67 -17.54
N LYS A 9 4.23 -2.88 -18.28
CA LYS A 9 3.69 -1.99 -19.30
C LYS A 9 3.06 -2.73 -20.48
N GLU A 10 3.67 -3.82 -20.94
CA GLU A 10 3.13 -4.65 -22.03
C GLU A 10 1.79 -5.29 -21.66
N ILE A 11 1.62 -5.70 -20.40
CA ILE A 11 0.34 -6.23 -19.88
C ILE A 11 -0.77 -5.16 -19.95
N GLY A 12 -0.42 -3.89 -19.79
CA GLY A 12 -1.35 -2.78 -19.94
C GLY A 12 -1.56 -1.94 -18.68
N PHE A 13 -0.75 -2.13 -17.64
CA PHE A 13 -0.81 -1.29 -16.44
C PHE A 13 -0.48 0.18 -16.74
N ASP A 14 -1.08 1.08 -15.98
CA ASP A 14 -0.92 2.52 -16.12
C ASP A 14 0.13 3.09 -15.15
N ALA A 15 0.51 2.32 -14.14
CA ALA A 15 1.47 2.71 -13.10
C ALA A 15 2.24 1.50 -12.56
N TYR A 16 3.26 1.75 -11.75
CA TYR A 16 4.12 0.76 -11.13
C TYR A 16 4.34 1.07 -9.65
N ASP A 17 4.22 0.06 -8.81
CA ASP A 17 4.55 0.14 -7.39
C ASP A 17 5.84 -0.63 -7.12
N VAL A 18 6.66 -0.12 -6.19
CA VAL A 18 7.99 -0.65 -5.88
C VAL A 18 7.95 -1.37 -4.55
N PHE A 19 8.42 -2.61 -4.52
CA PHE A 19 8.48 -3.42 -3.30
C PHE A 19 9.91 -3.57 -2.73
N GLU A 20 10.91 -3.17 -3.48
CA GLU A 20 12.32 -3.35 -3.09
C GLU A 20 12.76 -2.40 -1.98
N ASP A 21 13.46 -2.95 -0.98
CA ASP A 21 13.96 -2.21 0.18
C ASP A 21 15.10 -1.24 -0.21
N PRO A 22 14.96 0.07 0.04
CA PRO A 22 15.96 1.08 -0.28
C PRO A 22 17.32 0.88 0.41
N LEU A 23 17.35 0.19 1.57
CA LEU A 23 18.62 -0.07 2.28
C LEU A 23 19.45 -1.16 1.60
N THR A 24 18.80 -2.02 0.81
CA THR A 24 19.49 -3.08 0.04
C THR A 24 19.67 -2.71 -1.42
N MET A 25 18.92 -1.74 -1.91
CA MET A 25 18.96 -1.26 -3.28
C MET A 25 20.06 -0.20 -3.47
N GLY A 26 20.98 -0.45 -4.40
CA GLY A 26 21.99 0.52 -4.77
C GLY A 26 21.47 1.71 -5.57
N ALA A 27 22.16 2.85 -5.55
CA ALA A 27 21.76 4.03 -6.33
C ALA A 27 21.65 3.77 -7.84
N GLY A 28 22.43 2.79 -8.38
CA GLY A 28 22.32 2.36 -9.77
C GLY A 28 21.00 1.68 -10.10
N GLU A 29 20.49 0.88 -9.17
CA GLU A 29 19.21 0.17 -9.31
C GLU A 29 18.02 1.14 -9.21
N GLN A 30 18.05 2.07 -8.27
CA GLN A 30 17.05 3.13 -8.17
C GLN A 30 16.98 3.95 -9.47
N ARG A 31 18.14 4.31 -10.01
CA ARG A 31 18.23 5.01 -11.31
C ARG A 31 17.66 4.16 -12.43
N LEU A 32 17.99 2.86 -12.47
CA LEU A 32 17.46 1.93 -13.48
C LEU A 32 15.93 1.87 -13.44
N ILE A 33 15.31 1.80 -12.26
CA ILE A 33 13.85 1.85 -12.14
C ILE A 33 13.32 3.14 -12.72
N ARG A 34 13.82 4.30 -12.27
CA ARG A 34 13.36 5.61 -12.70
C ARG A 34 13.46 5.79 -14.21
N GLU A 35 14.62 5.46 -14.79
CA GLU A 35 14.86 5.60 -16.23
C GLU A 35 14.01 4.63 -17.04
N THR A 36 13.88 3.37 -16.60
CA THR A 36 13.06 2.39 -17.32
C THR A 36 11.59 2.78 -17.28
N CYS A 37 11.06 3.17 -16.11
CA CYS A 37 9.69 3.66 -16.00
C CYS A 37 9.43 4.87 -16.90
N ALA A 38 10.36 5.82 -16.93
CA ALA A 38 10.27 6.97 -17.82
C ALA A 38 10.28 6.58 -19.31
N GLN A 39 11.18 5.67 -19.73
CA GLN A 39 11.29 5.20 -21.10
C GLN A 39 10.01 4.52 -21.62
N VAL A 40 9.32 3.75 -20.76
CA VAL A 40 8.12 3.01 -21.17
C VAL A 40 6.82 3.76 -20.88
N GLY A 41 6.89 4.93 -20.24
CA GLY A 41 5.69 5.68 -19.85
C GLY A 41 4.87 4.96 -18.79
N LEU A 42 5.53 4.41 -17.76
CA LEU A 42 4.92 3.72 -16.62
C LEU A 42 5.36 4.43 -15.32
N PRO A 43 4.62 5.45 -14.84
CA PRO A 43 5.03 6.18 -13.64
C PRO A 43 5.04 5.31 -12.40
N VAL A 44 6.01 5.53 -11.51
CA VAL A 44 5.96 4.98 -10.15
C VAL A 44 4.85 5.70 -9.36
N ARG A 45 4.07 4.95 -8.56
CA ARG A 45 3.02 5.52 -7.72
C ARG A 45 3.26 5.27 -6.25
N SER A 46 3.53 4.04 -5.85
CA SER A 46 3.69 3.66 -4.46
C SER A 46 4.94 2.82 -4.22
N ALA A 47 5.28 2.65 -2.97
CA ALA A 47 6.11 1.56 -2.48
C ALA A 47 5.44 0.94 -1.27
N VAL A 48 5.73 -0.33 -0.99
CA VAL A 48 5.26 -1.03 0.20
C VAL A 48 6.41 -1.24 1.16
N CYS A 49 6.21 -0.88 2.43
CA CYS A 49 7.16 -1.05 3.51
C CYS A 49 6.51 -1.79 4.67
N ILE A 50 6.92 -3.02 4.89
CA ILE A 50 6.56 -3.76 6.10
C ILE A 50 7.38 -3.18 7.25
N ALA A 51 6.73 -2.40 8.13
CA ALA A 51 7.37 -1.60 9.18
C ALA A 51 7.31 -2.31 10.56
N LEU A 52 7.65 -3.60 10.63
CA LEU A 52 7.48 -4.45 11.81
C LEU A 52 8.22 -3.91 12.99
N GLY A 53 9.16 -3.27 13.14
CA GLY A 53 9.81 -2.76 14.36
C GLY A 53 9.28 -1.41 14.85
N LEU A 54 8.25 -0.86 14.20
CA LEU A 54 7.78 0.50 14.51
C LEU A 54 7.23 0.64 15.94
N VAL A 55 6.70 -0.44 16.50
CA VAL A 55 6.17 -0.52 17.87
C VAL A 55 6.95 -1.48 18.76
N ASP A 56 8.16 -1.86 18.38
CA ASP A 56 9.00 -2.75 19.16
C ASP A 56 9.28 -2.17 20.56
N PHE A 57 9.37 -3.03 21.58
CA PHE A 57 9.67 -2.58 22.94
C PHE A 57 11.15 -2.13 23.12
N VAL A 58 12.05 -2.55 22.21
CA VAL A 58 13.45 -2.11 22.20
C VAL A 58 13.58 -0.78 21.45
N PRO A 59 13.98 0.32 22.11
CA PRO A 59 14.04 1.64 21.45
C PRO A 59 14.95 1.67 20.22
N ALA A 60 16.07 0.95 20.24
CA ALA A 60 17.00 0.91 19.11
C ALA A 60 16.40 0.27 17.86
N VAL A 61 15.49 -0.73 18.02
CA VAL A 61 14.76 -1.34 16.91
C VAL A 61 13.77 -0.31 16.31
N ARG A 62 13.05 0.42 17.15
CA ARG A 62 12.16 1.50 16.67
C ARG A 62 12.90 2.57 15.89
N THR A 63 14.06 3.04 16.42
CA THR A 63 14.90 4.03 15.72
C THR A 63 15.35 3.51 14.35
N PHE A 64 15.87 2.30 14.29
CA PHE A 64 16.26 1.68 13.01
C PHE A 64 15.09 1.59 12.04
N THR A 65 13.91 1.16 12.51
CA THR A 65 12.72 1.04 11.67
C THR A 65 12.25 2.40 11.16
N LEU A 66 12.26 3.43 12.00
CA LEU A 66 11.94 4.80 11.58
C LEU A 66 12.88 5.30 10.48
N ASP A 67 14.19 5.10 10.65
CA ASP A 67 15.18 5.49 9.64
C ASP A 67 14.98 4.72 8.33
N ARG A 68 14.67 3.42 8.42
CA ARG A 68 14.33 2.61 7.25
C ARG A 68 13.06 3.11 6.55
N CYS A 69 12.00 3.42 7.30
CA CYS A 69 10.77 3.98 6.74
C CYS A 69 11.00 5.34 6.05
N LYS A 70 11.84 6.20 6.63
CA LYS A 70 12.26 7.47 6.00
C LYS A 70 13.02 7.24 4.69
N ALA A 71 13.85 6.19 4.63
CA ALA A 71 14.55 5.83 3.39
C ALA A 71 13.57 5.41 2.28
N TYR A 72 12.46 4.73 2.60
CA TYR A 72 11.39 4.46 1.62
C TYR A 72 10.71 5.75 1.12
N ILE A 73 10.45 6.69 2.00
CA ILE A 73 9.89 8.00 1.64
C ILE A 73 10.85 8.76 0.71
N ASP A 74 12.14 8.77 1.03
CA ASP A 74 13.17 9.42 0.20
C ASP A 74 13.33 8.74 -1.16
N GLN A 75 13.25 7.41 -1.20
CA GLN A 75 13.26 6.64 -2.45
C GLN A 75 12.04 7.00 -3.32
N GLN A 76 10.84 7.07 -2.74
CA GLN A 76 9.64 7.44 -3.48
C GLN A 76 9.71 8.85 -4.03
N ALA A 77 10.22 9.80 -3.25
CA ALA A 77 10.46 11.16 -3.74
C ALA A 77 11.44 11.18 -4.93
N TYR A 78 12.51 10.39 -4.86
CA TYR A 78 13.48 10.25 -5.95
C TYR A 78 12.88 9.61 -7.21
N LEU A 79 12.01 8.62 -7.05
CA LEU A 79 11.35 7.90 -8.15
C LEU A 79 10.17 8.67 -8.75
N GLY A 80 9.73 9.76 -8.11
CA GLY A 80 8.55 10.53 -8.52
C GLY A 80 7.23 9.87 -8.14
N GLY A 81 7.24 9.02 -7.11
CA GLY A 81 6.06 8.38 -6.56
C GLY A 81 5.17 9.35 -5.78
N ARG A 82 4.01 8.85 -5.34
CA ARG A 82 3.02 9.64 -4.59
C ARG A 82 3.00 9.29 -3.10
N ASN A 83 3.04 8.01 -2.78
CA ASN A 83 2.93 7.56 -1.40
C ASN A 83 3.82 6.36 -1.10
N VAL A 84 3.95 6.06 0.19
CA VAL A 84 4.47 4.77 0.68
C VAL A 84 3.36 4.13 1.51
N VAL A 85 3.02 2.89 1.19
CA VAL A 85 2.14 2.04 1.99
C VAL A 85 2.98 1.44 3.13
N PHE A 86 2.51 1.63 4.34
CA PHE A 86 3.15 1.10 5.53
C PHE A 86 2.24 0.10 6.24
N VAL A 87 2.71 -1.12 6.38
CA VAL A 87 2.21 -2.05 7.37
C VAL A 87 2.73 -1.59 8.73
N ALA A 88 1.93 -0.82 9.46
CA ALA A 88 2.33 -0.15 10.68
C ALA A 88 1.51 -0.62 11.88
N GLY A 89 2.17 -0.90 13.00
CA GLY A 89 1.48 -1.27 14.23
C GLY A 89 1.38 -2.77 14.49
N GLU A 90 2.05 -3.61 13.70
CA GLU A 90 2.24 -5.01 14.03
C GLU A 90 3.21 -5.16 15.22
N TYR A 91 2.87 -6.03 16.16
CA TYR A 91 3.71 -6.34 17.30
C TYR A 91 3.73 -7.85 17.58
N TYR A 92 4.91 -8.36 17.93
CA TYR A 92 5.13 -9.79 18.16
C TYR A 92 5.13 -10.19 19.63
N CYS A 93 5.16 -9.20 20.54
CA CYS A 93 5.19 -9.46 21.96
C CYS A 93 3.77 -9.52 22.53
N ASP A 94 3.59 -10.39 23.51
CA ASP A 94 2.41 -10.36 24.33
C ASP A 94 2.21 -8.95 24.92
N LEU A 95 0.98 -8.46 24.93
CA LEU A 95 0.57 -7.17 25.50
C LEU A 95 1.02 -6.95 26.96
N GLN A 96 1.54 -7.97 27.62
CA GLN A 96 2.13 -7.85 28.97
C GLN A 96 3.33 -6.90 29.04
N VAL A 97 4.07 -6.68 27.92
CA VAL A 97 5.20 -5.72 27.89
C VAL A 97 4.68 -4.30 27.78
N PHE A 98 3.70 -4.07 26.91
CA PHE A 98 3.00 -2.81 26.72
C PHE A 98 1.49 -3.04 26.77
N SER A 99 0.75 -2.11 27.36
CA SER A 99 -0.70 -2.09 27.18
C SER A 99 -1.04 -1.71 25.72
N ALA A 100 -2.23 -2.09 25.25
CA ALA A 100 -2.73 -1.72 23.93
C ALA A 100 -2.68 -0.18 23.71
N GLU A 101 -2.97 0.60 24.76
CA GLU A 101 -2.94 2.07 24.71
C GLU A 101 -1.51 2.61 24.59
N GLN A 102 -0.52 1.96 25.21
CA GLN A 102 0.90 2.33 25.05
C GLN A 102 1.38 2.04 23.63
N ILE A 103 1.02 0.87 23.07
CA ILE A 103 1.35 0.53 21.68
C ILE A 103 0.67 1.51 20.72
N PHE A 104 -0.59 1.84 20.95
CA PHE A 104 -1.31 2.83 20.15
C PHE A 104 -0.63 4.21 20.22
N GLY A 105 -0.21 4.65 21.40
CA GLY A 105 0.55 5.90 21.56
C GLY A 105 1.86 5.89 20.78
N LEU A 106 2.62 4.80 20.81
CA LEU A 106 3.87 4.64 20.07
C LEU A 106 3.64 4.70 18.56
N VAL A 107 2.63 4.02 18.04
CA VAL A 107 2.37 4.06 16.60
C VAL A 107 1.92 5.44 16.15
N VAL A 108 1.10 6.14 16.93
CA VAL A 108 0.69 7.52 16.63
C VAL A 108 1.89 8.47 16.57
N GLU A 109 2.80 8.39 17.55
CA GLU A 109 4.02 9.20 17.59
C GLU A 109 4.92 8.93 16.39
N ASN A 110 5.20 7.67 16.12
CA ASN A 110 6.12 7.26 15.05
C ASN A 110 5.54 7.56 13.65
N VAL A 111 4.26 7.32 13.43
CA VAL A 111 3.60 7.65 12.15
C VAL A 111 3.55 9.16 11.94
N ARG A 112 3.37 9.96 13.00
CA ARG A 112 3.43 11.43 12.89
C ARG A 112 4.83 11.89 12.47
N GLU A 113 5.89 11.34 13.04
CA GLU A 113 7.27 11.65 12.64
C GLU A 113 7.53 11.29 11.17
N LEU A 114 7.03 10.14 10.70
CA LEU A 114 7.10 9.77 9.28
C LEU A 114 6.31 10.72 8.39
N ALA A 115 5.12 11.15 8.82
CA ALA A 115 4.28 12.08 8.08
C ALA A 115 4.91 13.48 7.95
N GLU A 116 5.55 13.96 9.01
CA GLU A 116 6.31 15.22 8.98
C GLU A 116 7.46 15.14 7.97
N HIS A 117 8.23 14.03 7.97
CA HIS A 117 9.28 13.80 6.99
C HIS A 117 8.71 13.73 5.57
N ALA A 118 7.66 12.95 5.35
CA ALA A 118 7.02 12.75 4.06
C ALA A 118 6.46 14.05 3.47
N ALA A 119 5.87 14.91 4.32
CA ALA A 119 5.35 16.21 3.90
C ALA A 119 6.43 17.11 3.30
N THR A 120 7.67 17.06 3.81
CA THR A 120 8.82 17.82 3.24
C THR A 120 9.18 17.38 1.83
N LYS A 121 8.76 16.18 1.42
CA LYS A 121 9.05 15.56 0.13
C LYS A 121 7.83 15.54 -0.80
N GLY A 122 6.66 15.96 -0.32
CA GLY A 122 5.42 15.85 -1.06
C GLY A 122 4.90 14.40 -1.20
N ILE A 123 5.30 13.51 -0.27
CA ILE A 123 4.90 12.10 -0.23
C ILE A 123 3.82 11.90 0.83
N GLU A 124 2.86 11.01 0.57
CA GLU A 124 1.85 10.58 1.53
C GLU A 124 2.31 9.28 2.24
N VAL A 125 1.92 9.15 3.51
CA VAL A 125 2.09 7.94 4.34
C VAL A 125 0.74 7.23 4.33
N ALA A 126 0.61 6.14 3.59
CA ALA A 126 -0.61 5.35 3.53
C ALA A 126 -0.50 4.17 4.50
N ILE A 127 -1.36 4.14 5.52
CA ILE A 127 -1.36 3.04 6.50
C ILE A 127 -2.27 1.93 5.97
N GLU A 128 -1.75 0.72 5.95
CA GLU A 128 -2.48 -0.46 5.52
C GLU A 128 -3.33 -1.03 6.66
N LEU A 129 -4.56 -1.41 6.31
CA LEU A 129 -5.38 -2.24 7.16
C LEU A 129 -4.86 -3.67 7.08
N GLU A 130 -4.45 -4.24 8.22
CA GLU A 130 -3.99 -5.62 8.33
C GLU A 130 -4.92 -6.43 9.24
N PRO A 131 -5.68 -7.41 8.73
CA PRO A 131 -6.75 -8.08 9.47
C PRO A 131 -6.24 -9.15 10.43
N PHE A 132 -5.19 -8.84 11.21
CA PHE A 132 -4.57 -9.75 12.16
C PHE A 132 -4.73 -9.25 13.59
N GLU A 133 -4.83 -10.17 14.55
CA GLU A 133 -4.98 -9.84 16.00
C GLU A 133 -3.81 -9.03 16.57
N ASN A 134 -2.62 -9.15 15.96
CA ASN A 134 -1.42 -8.43 16.36
C ASN A 134 -1.25 -7.07 15.68
N CYS A 135 -2.24 -6.60 14.92
CA CYS A 135 -2.18 -5.31 14.23
C CYS A 135 -3.06 -4.25 14.90
N ILE A 136 -2.54 -3.04 14.98
CA ILE A 136 -3.28 -1.88 15.53
C ILE A 136 -4.38 -1.41 14.58
N ALA A 137 -4.15 -1.52 13.27
CA ALA A 137 -5.10 -1.16 12.22
C ALA A 137 -5.74 -2.43 11.63
N SER A 138 -6.43 -3.22 12.45
CA SER A 138 -6.96 -4.54 12.06
C SER A 138 -8.35 -4.50 11.41
N ASP A 139 -9.00 -3.34 11.41
CA ASP A 139 -10.28 -3.08 10.76
C ASP A 139 -10.42 -1.61 10.35
N VAL A 140 -11.48 -1.27 9.62
CA VAL A 140 -11.71 0.11 9.11
C VAL A 140 -11.84 1.14 10.24
N HIS A 141 -12.39 0.76 11.39
CA HIS A 141 -12.61 1.67 12.52
C HIS A 141 -11.30 1.97 13.26
N SER A 142 -10.49 0.93 13.51
CA SER A 142 -9.16 1.06 14.13
C SER A 142 -8.20 1.82 13.21
N LEU A 143 -8.22 1.58 11.90
CA LEU A 143 -7.45 2.35 10.92
C LEU A 143 -7.86 3.84 10.92
N ALA A 144 -9.16 4.12 10.85
CA ALA A 144 -9.67 5.49 10.91
C ALA A 144 -9.34 6.18 12.25
N ARG A 145 -9.41 5.44 13.37
CA ARG A 145 -8.99 5.93 14.69
C ARG A 145 -7.51 6.34 14.68
N LEU A 146 -6.66 5.51 14.11
CA LEU A 146 -5.23 5.77 14.02
C LEU A 146 -4.95 7.03 13.17
N ILE A 147 -5.51 7.13 11.98
CA ILE A 147 -5.32 8.29 11.09
C ILE A 147 -5.79 9.58 11.77
N ARG A 148 -6.95 9.57 12.42
CA ARG A 148 -7.45 10.74 13.17
C ARG A 148 -6.57 11.11 14.37
N ALA A 149 -6.00 10.12 15.06
CA ALA A 149 -5.13 10.36 16.20
C ALA A 149 -3.77 10.92 15.78
N VAL A 150 -3.25 10.51 14.63
CA VAL A 150 -2.02 11.11 14.06
C VAL A 150 -2.27 12.56 13.67
N ASP A 151 -3.45 12.90 13.17
CA ASP A 151 -3.89 14.26 12.81
C ASP A 151 -2.88 14.99 11.91
N HIS A 152 -2.50 14.35 10.80
CA HIS A 152 -1.56 14.95 9.85
C HIS A 152 -2.06 14.74 8.41
N PRO A 153 -2.08 15.79 7.53
CA PRO A 153 -2.68 15.73 6.20
C PRO A 153 -1.98 14.74 5.24
N ALA A 154 -0.70 14.45 5.46
CA ALA A 154 0.05 13.47 4.67
C ALA A 154 -0.30 12.02 5.03
N VAL A 155 -1.04 11.76 6.13
CA VAL A 155 -1.42 10.38 6.51
C VAL A 155 -2.73 10.01 5.85
N LYS A 156 -2.71 8.87 5.18
CA LYS A 156 -3.82 8.29 4.42
C LYS A 156 -4.03 6.83 4.80
N ALA A 157 -5.14 6.26 4.35
CA ALA A 157 -5.38 4.83 4.38
C ALA A 157 -4.93 4.17 3.08
N ASN A 158 -4.34 2.99 3.16
CA ASN A 158 -4.42 2.01 2.09
C ASN A 158 -5.60 1.08 2.39
N ALA A 159 -6.54 0.99 1.46
CA ALA A 159 -7.68 0.10 1.57
C ALA A 159 -7.40 -1.15 0.71
N ASP A 160 -6.87 -2.19 1.32
CA ASP A 160 -6.75 -3.49 0.65
C ASP A 160 -8.09 -4.21 0.65
N VAL A 161 -8.55 -4.61 -0.53
CA VAL A 161 -9.88 -5.19 -0.74
C VAL A 161 -10.01 -6.58 -0.12
N SER A 162 -8.95 -7.38 -0.16
CA SER A 162 -8.92 -8.70 0.49
C SER A 162 -8.89 -8.57 2.02
N HIS A 163 -8.20 -7.56 2.54
CA HIS A 163 -8.14 -7.27 3.97
C HIS A 163 -9.47 -6.73 4.51
N LEU A 164 -10.19 -5.92 3.72
CA LEU A 164 -11.56 -5.54 4.05
C LEU A 164 -12.46 -6.78 4.20
N GLN A 165 -12.36 -7.74 3.28
CA GLN A 165 -13.09 -9.01 3.37
C GLN A 165 -12.69 -9.81 4.61
N LEU A 166 -11.40 -9.96 4.88
CA LEU A 166 -10.90 -10.75 6.00
C LEU A 166 -11.20 -10.13 7.36
N SER A 167 -11.23 -8.79 7.45
CA SER A 167 -11.64 -8.07 8.67
C SER A 167 -13.16 -8.12 8.92
N GLY A 168 -13.94 -8.65 7.98
CA GLY A 168 -15.40 -8.69 8.07
C GLY A 168 -16.08 -7.34 7.88
N ALA A 169 -15.39 -6.36 7.26
CA ALA A 169 -15.97 -5.05 6.99
C ALA A 169 -17.16 -5.16 6.04
N SER A 170 -18.27 -4.54 6.38
CA SER A 170 -19.36 -4.35 5.43
C SER A 170 -19.03 -3.24 4.43
N PHE A 171 -19.73 -3.19 3.29
CA PHE A 171 -19.53 -2.12 2.31
C PHE A 171 -19.85 -0.73 2.89
N ASP A 172 -20.78 -0.65 3.83
CA ASP A 172 -21.15 0.59 4.52
C ASP A 172 -20.04 1.06 5.48
N ASP A 173 -19.28 0.13 6.09
CA ASP A 173 -18.17 0.46 6.97
C ASP A 173 -17.05 1.19 6.23
N VAL A 174 -16.87 0.94 4.94
CA VAL A 174 -15.85 1.62 4.12
C VAL A 174 -16.06 3.15 4.12
N ALA A 175 -17.30 3.63 4.28
CA ALA A 175 -17.60 5.06 4.38
C ALA A 175 -16.91 5.77 5.56
N VAL A 176 -16.48 5.02 6.60
CA VAL A 176 -15.71 5.57 7.73
C VAL A 176 -14.37 6.16 7.28
N LEU A 177 -13.82 5.66 6.16
CA LEU A 177 -12.57 6.11 5.54
C LEU A 177 -12.76 7.24 4.52
N ALA A 178 -13.97 7.84 4.41
CA ALA A 178 -14.23 8.90 3.44
C ALA A 178 -13.24 10.07 3.60
N GLY A 179 -12.58 10.45 2.49
CA GLY A 179 -11.54 11.48 2.44
C GLY A 179 -10.17 11.07 3.00
N MET A 180 -10.04 9.83 3.54
CA MET A 180 -8.80 9.32 4.10
C MET A 180 -8.04 8.41 3.15
N ILE A 181 -8.70 7.76 2.18
CA ILE A 181 -8.07 6.77 1.30
C ILE A 181 -7.12 7.47 0.33
N GLY A 182 -5.84 7.08 0.35
CA GLY A 182 -4.79 7.56 -0.55
C GLY A 182 -4.34 6.53 -1.58
N HIS A 183 -4.49 5.24 -1.25
CA HIS A 183 -4.11 4.11 -2.09
C HIS A 183 -5.07 2.94 -1.90
N VAL A 184 -5.12 2.04 -2.87
CA VAL A 184 -5.96 0.83 -2.81
C VAL A 184 -5.17 -0.34 -3.35
N HIS A 185 -5.09 -1.42 -2.58
CA HIS A 185 -4.64 -2.71 -3.06
C HIS A 185 -5.83 -3.59 -3.45
N VAL A 186 -5.64 -4.41 -4.48
CA VAL A 186 -6.63 -5.37 -4.94
C VAL A 186 -5.98 -6.73 -5.12
N SER A 187 -6.39 -7.64 -4.29
CA SER A 187 -6.19 -9.07 -4.40
C SER A 187 -7.47 -9.82 -4.04
N ASP A 188 -7.47 -11.12 -4.15
CA ASP A 188 -8.57 -11.98 -3.72
C ASP A 188 -8.11 -12.92 -2.62
N CYS A 189 -9.04 -13.47 -1.84
CA CYS A 189 -8.75 -14.42 -0.77
C CYS A 189 -9.81 -15.52 -0.70
N ASP A 190 -9.53 -16.58 0.07
CA ASP A 190 -10.48 -17.66 0.32
C ASP A 190 -11.51 -17.32 1.45
N GLY A 191 -11.46 -16.09 1.95
CA GLY A 191 -12.29 -15.61 3.06
C GLY A 191 -11.83 -16.06 4.44
N LYS A 192 -10.65 -16.68 4.55
CA LYS A 192 -10.11 -17.21 5.81
C LYS A 192 -8.65 -16.84 6.03
N VAL A 193 -7.86 -16.84 4.99
CA VAL A 193 -6.42 -16.65 5.05
C VAL A 193 -6.01 -15.57 4.05
N HIS A 194 -5.11 -14.71 4.49
CA HIS A 194 -4.40 -13.77 3.62
C HIS A 194 -3.61 -14.56 2.57
N GLY A 195 -3.90 -14.39 1.30
CA GLY A 195 -3.37 -15.25 0.25
C GLY A 195 -3.10 -14.57 -1.09
N ASP A 196 -3.46 -13.30 -1.25
CA ASP A 196 -3.22 -12.47 -2.44
C ASP A 196 -3.40 -13.18 -3.78
N MET A 197 -4.54 -13.85 -3.90
CA MET A 197 -4.90 -14.53 -5.14
C MET A 197 -5.27 -13.51 -6.23
N PRO A 198 -5.08 -13.85 -7.51
CA PRO A 198 -5.63 -13.03 -8.59
C PRO A 198 -7.13 -12.80 -8.42
N PRO A 199 -7.62 -11.56 -8.59
CA PRO A 199 -9.05 -11.24 -8.57
C PRO A 199 -9.90 -12.21 -9.39
N GLY A 200 -10.99 -12.69 -8.79
CA GLY A 200 -11.91 -13.67 -9.38
C GLY A 200 -11.58 -15.14 -9.07
N ARG A 201 -10.52 -15.42 -8.34
CA ARG A 201 -10.17 -16.78 -7.90
C ARG A 201 -10.64 -17.13 -6.49
N GLY A 202 -10.97 -16.14 -5.70
CA GLY A 202 -11.40 -16.29 -4.31
C GLY A 202 -12.89 -16.01 -4.12
N VAL A 203 -13.20 -15.46 -2.95
CA VAL A 203 -14.58 -15.16 -2.51
C VAL A 203 -14.81 -13.68 -2.24
N THR A 204 -13.81 -12.84 -2.44
CA THR A 204 -13.90 -11.40 -2.14
C THR A 204 -14.86 -10.71 -3.10
N PRO A 205 -15.88 -9.99 -2.63
CA PRO A 205 -16.78 -9.20 -3.47
C PRO A 205 -16.09 -7.91 -3.93
N ILE A 206 -15.05 -8.07 -4.75
CA ILE A 206 -14.11 -7.00 -5.16
C ILE A 206 -14.86 -5.82 -5.81
N ARG A 207 -15.83 -6.10 -6.66
CA ARG A 207 -16.59 -5.06 -7.34
C ARG A 207 -17.34 -4.17 -6.36
N GLU A 208 -18.01 -4.77 -5.37
CA GLU A 208 -18.78 -4.09 -4.35
C GLU A 208 -17.89 -3.26 -3.42
N TYR A 209 -16.74 -3.78 -3.00
CA TYR A 209 -15.75 -3.02 -2.22
C TYR A 209 -15.17 -1.86 -3.03
N LEU A 210 -14.79 -2.05 -4.29
CA LEU A 210 -14.31 -0.96 -5.13
C LEU A 210 -15.39 0.10 -5.35
N GLN A 211 -16.65 -0.30 -5.51
CA GLN A 211 -17.77 0.64 -5.59
C GLN A 211 -17.92 1.46 -4.30
N ALA A 212 -17.81 0.83 -3.13
CA ALA A 212 -17.85 1.51 -1.83
C ALA A 212 -16.68 2.47 -1.66
N ILE A 213 -15.45 2.05 -2.04
CA ILE A 213 -14.26 2.89 -2.01
C ILE A 213 -14.42 4.11 -2.92
N LEU A 214 -14.88 3.94 -4.15
CA LEU A 214 -15.14 5.05 -5.07
C LEU A 214 -16.20 6.01 -4.54
N ALA A 215 -17.22 5.50 -3.85
CA ALA A 215 -18.27 6.33 -3.21
C ALA A 215 -17.72 7.21 -2.08
N THR A 216 -16.54 6.91 -1.50
CA THR A 216 -15.85 7.80 -0.53
C THR A 216 -15.24 9.06 -1.16
N GLY A 217 -15.26 9.18 -2.49
CA GLY A 217 -14.59 10.24 -3.23
C GLY A 217 -13.12 9.90 -3.59
N PHE A 218 -12.70 8.66 -3.45
CA PHE A 218 -11.36 8.21 -3.82
C PHE A 218 -11.12 8.38 -5.33
N THR A 219 -9.95 8.95 -5.67
CA THR A 219 -9.51 9.18 -7.07
C THR A 219 -8.04 8.76 -7.29
N GLY A 220 -7.49 8.00 -6.34
CA GLY A 220 -6.08 7.56 -6.36
C GLY A 220 -5.83 6.34 -7.26
N THR A 221 -4.73 5.66 -6.97
CA THR A 221 -4.31 4.46 -7.69
C THR A 221 -4.93 3.21 -7.07
N VAL A 222 -5.40 2.31 -7.92
CA VAL A 222 -5.81 0.95 -7.57
C VAL A 222 -4.73 0.01 -8.09
N SER A 223 -4.02 -0.65 -7.20
CA SER A 223 -2.88 -1.51 -7.48
C SER A 223 -3.23 -2.98 -7.27
N VAL A 224 -2.91 -3.80 -8.24
CA VAL A 224 -2.96 -5.27 -8.07
C VAL A 224 -1.80 -5.69 -7.18
N GLU A 225 -2.10 -6.43 -6.13
CA GLU A 225 -1.12 -7.01 -5.22
C GLU A 225 -1.17 -8.53 -5.27
N LEU A 226 -0.02 -9.15 -5.51
CA LEU A 226 0.15 -10.61 -5.55
C LEU A 226 1.47 -10.96 -4.83
N GLU A 227 1.45 -10.99 -3.50
CA GLU A 227 2.66 -11.21 -2.70
C GLU A 227 3.13 -12.66 -2.71
N ARG A 228 2.19 -13.59 -2.62
CA ARG A 228 2.49 -15.01 -2.44
C ARG A 228 1.85 -15.84 -3.52
N THR A 229 2.66 -16.35 -4.43
CA THR A 229 2.18 -17.38 -5.36
C THR A 229 2.88 -18.71 -5.08
N PRO A 230 2.11 -19.80 -4.95
CA PRO A 230 2.69 -21.14 -4.90
C PRO A 230 3.33 -21.56 -6.23
N GLU A 231 3.10 -20.80 -7.31
CA GLU A 231 3.54 -21.07 -8.66
C GLU A 231 4.37 -19.92 -9.24
N PRO A 232 5.60 -19.64 -8.73
CA PRO A 232 6.41 -18.50 -9.18
C PRO A 232 6.71 -18.49 -10.68
N ALA A 233 6.79 -19.67 -11.30
CA ALA A 233 7.02 -19.80 -12.74
C ALA A 233 5.84 -19.26 -13.58
N ARG A 234 4.65 -19.11 -12.99
CA ARG A 234 3.44 -18.60 -13.65
C ARG A 234 3.12 -17.15 -13.26
N MET A 235 4.03 -16.47 -12.56
CA MET A 235 3.77 -15.11 -12.07
C MET A 235 3.26 -14.17 -13.17
N VAL A 236 3.84 -14.21 -14.35
CA VAL A 236 3.41 -13.35 -15.47
C VAL A 236 1.95 -13.63 -15.86
N GLU A 237 1.56 -14.91 -15.96
CA GLU A 237 0.18 -15.30 -16.29
C GLU A 237 -0.80 -14.83 -15.21
N LEU A 238 -0.41 -14.96 -13.93
CA LEU A 238 -1.24 -14.54 -12.79
C LEU A 238 -1.41 -13.01 -12.76
N VAL A 239 -0.37 -12.26 -13.04
CA VAL A 239 -0.43 -10.80 -13.14
C VAL A 239 -1.28 -10.35 -14.33
N GLU A 240 -1.18 -11.02 -15.49
CA GLU A 240 -2.04 -10.75 -16.65
C GLU A 240 -3.52 -11.03 -16.36
N GLU A 241 -3.81 -12.11 -15.62
CA GLU A 241 -5.16 -12.45 -15.19
C GLU A 241 -5.71 -11.41 -14.22
N ALA A 242 -4.94 -11.06 -13.19
CA ALA A 242 -5.31 -10.07 -12.19
C ALA A 242 -5.55 -8.68 -12.81
N TYR A 243 -4.69 -8.27 -13.74
CA TYR A 243 -4.88 -7.03 -14.51
C TYR A 243 -6.21 -7.03 -15.27
N ARG A 244 -6.47 -8.09 -16.05
CA ARG A 244 -7.69 -8.17 -16.89
C ARG A 244 -8.96 -8.08 -16.06
N GLU A 245 -9.01 -8.80 -14.94
CA GLU A 245 -10.20 -8.80 -14.08
C GLU A 245 -10.38 -7.46 -13.37
N THR A 246 -9.31 -6.90 -12.78
CA THR A 246 -9.36 -5.58 -12.14
C THR A 246 -9.74 -4.48 -13.13
N ALA A 247 -9.14 -4.48 -14.32
CA ALA A 247 -9.43 -3.49 -15.36
C ALA A 247 -10.89 -3.59 -15.85
N ARG A 248 -11.43 -4.82 -15.97
CA ARG A 248 -12.84 -5.06 -16.31
C ARG A 248 -13.78 -4.46 -15.27
N ILE A 249 -13.51 -4.75 -13.98
CA ILE A 249 -14.33 -4.24 -12.87
C ILE A 249 -14.30 -2.70 -12.83
N LEU A 250 -13.11 -2.10 -12.92
CA LEU A 250 -12.95 -0.64 -12.90
C LEU A 250 -13.65 0.03 -14.10
N ALA A 251 -13.62 -0.59 -15.28
CA ALA A 251 -14.32 -0.09 -16.45
C ALA A 251 -15.85 -0.13 -16.27
N GLU A 252 -16.40 -1.21 -15.70
CA GLU A 252 -17.83 -1.32 -15.36
C GLU A 252 -18.28 -0.30 -14.34
N LEU A 253 -17.39 0.08 -13.41
CA LEU A 253 -17.65 1.14 -12.42
C LEU A 253 -17.41 2.56 -12.95
N GLY A 254 -16.96 2.71 -14.22
CA GLY A 254 -16.65 4.00 -14.82
C GLY A 254 -15.43 4.71 -14.20
N ALA A 255 -14.58 3.97 -13.50
CA ALA A 255 -13.44 4.49 -12.72
C ALA A 255 -12.09 4.41 -13.47
N ARG A 256 -12.08 3.93 -14.70
CA ARG A 256 -10.85 3.84 -15.49
C ARG A 256 -10.61 5.12 -16.26
N GLU A 257 -9.83 6.03 -15.69
CA GLU A 257 -9.17 7.10 -16.44
C GLU A 257 -7.71 6.75 -16.66
N ALA A 258 -7.21 6.98 -17.89
CA ALA A 258 -5.80 6.84 -18.17
C ALA A 258 -5.01 7.86 -17.34
N ALA A 259 -4.05 7.40 -16.54
CA ALA A 259 -3.21 8.30 -15.78
C ALA A 259 -2.43 9.21 -16.72
N THR A 260 -2.69 10.51 -16.69
CA THR A 260 -1.89 11.51 -17.42
C THR A 260 -0.56 11.67 -16.67
N TRP A 261 0.44 10.93 -17.09
CA TRP A 261 1.78 11.02 -16.52
C TRP A 261 2.60 12.11 -17.23
N GLN A 262 3.38 12.85 -16.44
CA GLN A 262 4.44 13.71 -16.97
C GLN A 262 5.80 13.22 -16.44
N PRO A 263 6.81 13.05 -17.31
CA PRO A 263 8.13 12.61 -16.89
C PRO A 263 8.75 13.60 -15.89
N VAL A 264 9.38 13.06 -14.85
CA VAL A 264 10.21 13.87 -13.95
C VAL A 264 11.38 14.44 -14.76
N PRO A 265 11.62 15.77 -14.74
CA PRO A 265 12.74 16.36 -15.46
C PRO A 265 14.05 15.70 -15.05
N SER A 266 14.87 15.32 -16.02
CA SER A 266 16.23 14.85 -15.76
C SER A 266 17.06 16.01 -15.23
N THR A 267 17.42 15.97 -13.94
CA THR A 267 18.42 16.86 -13.34
C THR A 267 19.81 16.31 -13.52
#